data_ebadc8133315392eb891818734326c65
#
_entry.id   ebadc8133315392eb891818734326c65
#
_cell.length_a   1.000
_cell.length_b   1.000
_cell.length_c   1.000
_cell.angle_alpha   90.00
_cell.angle_beta   90.00
_cell.angle_gamma   90.00
#
_symmetry.space_group_name_H-M   'P 1'
#
loop_
_entity.id
_entity.type
_entity.pdbx_description
1 polymer ?
#
loop_
_entity_poly.entity_id
_entity_poly.type
_entity_poly.pdbx_seq_one_letter_code
_entity_poly.pdbx_strand_id
1 'polypeptide(L)'
;DIPAVSGLDGLRFTKPVTLFAGENGSGKSTLLEAMAVAAGFNPEGGTKNYSFSTRDSHSELCGAMRLIRGWQRPGWGYFLRAESFYNVATQEELYAREGRVPSAGLHERSHGESFLTVAQSHLRPQSLYFLDEPEAALSPQRQLTLLLDIHSCAAEGSQFFIVTHSPILLGFPGAEILSLDGGQL
;
A
#
# COMPACT_ATOMS: atom_id res chain seq x y z
N ASP A 1 1.53 -18.18 10.87
CA ASP A 1 0.05 -18.21 10.76
C ASP A 1 -0.51 -16.89 11.25
N ILE A 2 -1.43 -16.28 10.48
CA ILE A 2 -2.23 -15.13 10.91
C ILE A 2 -3.59 -15.67 11.32
N PRO A 3 -3.92 -15.69 12.63
CA PRO A 3 -5.15 -16.32 13.12
C PRO A 3 -6.42 -15.80 12.44
N ALA A 4 -6.49 -14.50 12.17
CA ALA A 4 -7.63 -13.85 11.52
C ALA A 4 -7.90 -14.34 10.08
N VAL A 5 -6.90 -14.95 9.41
CA VAL A 5 -7.00 -15.39 8.01
C VAL A 5 -6.97 -16.91 7.87
N SER A 6 -6.51 -17.63 8.90
CA SER A 6 -6.28 -19.08 8.82
C SER A 6 -7.56 -19.92 8.65
N GLY A 7 -8.74 -19.35 8.85
CA GLY A 7 -10.04 -20.02 8.70
C GLY A 7 -10.90 -19.44 7.58
N LEU A 8 -10.38 -18.54 6.75
CA LEU A 8 -11.16 -17.87 5.72
C LEU A 8 -11.15 -18.67 4.41
N ASP A 9 -12.31 -19.03 3.91
CA ASP A 9 -12.48 -19.59 2.56
C ASP A 9 -12.30 -18.51 1.47
N GLY A 10 -12.44 -17.24 1.79
CA GLY A 10 -12.20 -16.11 0.89
C GLY A 10 -12.64 -14.77 1.45
N LEU A 11 -11.99 -13.72 0.98
CA LEU A 11 -12.35 -12.32 1.21
C LEU A 11 -12.83 -11.70 -0.09
N ARG A 12 -13.94 -11.01 -0.04
CA ARG A 12 -14.49 -10.27 -1.17
C ARG A 12 -14.49 -8.78 -0.88
N PHE A 13 -13.75 -8.03 -1.66
CA PHE A 13 -13.67 -6.58 -1.55
C PHE A 13 -14.65 -5.93 -2.51
N THR A 14 -15.61 -5.17 -1.96
CA THR A 14 -16.70 -4.55 -2.74
C THR A 14 -16.58 -3.03 -2.81
N LYS A 15 -15.72 -2.45 -1.97
CA LYS A 15 -15.48 -1.00 -1.90
C LYS A 15 -14.16 -0.64 -2.56
N PRO A 16 -14.06 0.58 -3.12
CA PRO A 16 -12.81 1.05 -3.70
C PRO A 16 -11.69 1.24 -2.68
N VAL A 17 -12.02 1.46 -1.41
CA VAL A 17 -11.05 1.60 -0.32
C VAL A 17 -11.38 0.60 0.78
N THR A 18 -10.40 -0.24 1.11
CA THR A 18 -10.45 -1.18 2.24
C THR A 18 -9.34 -0.83 3.22
N LEU A 19 -9.70 -0.62 4.47
CA LEU A 19 -8.79 -0.31 5.57
C LEU A 19 -8.65 -1.53 6.47
N PHE A 20 -7.43 -1.93 6.77
CA PHE A 20 -7.13 -2.97 7.74
C PHE A 20 -6.75 -2.32 9.07
N ALA A 21 -7.54 -2.59 10.10
CA ALA A 21 -7.33 -2.11 11.46
C ALA A 21 -6.99 -3.27 12.41
N GLY A 22 -6.48 -2.96 13.59
CA GLY A 22 -6.19 -3.93 14.64
C GLY A 22 -4.89 -3.60 15.38
N GLU A 23 -4.63 -4.34 16.45
CA GLU A 23 -3.45 -4.15 17.30
C GLU A 23 -2.12 -4.46 16.58
N ASN A 24 -1.02 -3.99 17.16
CA ASN A 24 0.32 -4.33 16.66
C ASN A 24 0.55 -5.85 16.77
N GLY A 25 1.10 -6.45 15.72
CA GLY A 25 1.33 -7.90 15.67
C GLY A 25 0.12 -8.74 15.25
N SER A 26 -1.04 -8.14 14.95
CA SER A 26 -2.23 -8.89 14.47
C SER A 26 -2.08 -9.44 13.04
N GLY A 27 -0.99 -9.12 12.33
CA GLY A 27 -0.70 -9.64 10.99
C GLY A 27 -1.17 -8.77 9.83
N LYS A 28 -1.63 -7.54 10.07
CA LYS A 28 -2.11 -6.60 9.03
C LYS A 28 -1.11 -6.39 7.89
N SER A 29 0.11 -5.97 8.24
CA SER A 29 1.17 -5.70 7.24
C SER A 29 1.58 -6.97 6.51
N THR A 30 1.62 -8.12 7.19
CA THR A 30 1.90 -9.42 6.57
C THR A 30 0.81 -9.82 5.57
N LEU A 31 -0.47 -9.60 5.91
CA LEU A 31 -1.59 -9.84 5.01
C LEU A 31 -1.52 -8.90 3.80
N LEU A 32 -1.29 -7.60 4.02
CA LEU A 32 -1.18 -6.61 2.95
C LEU A 32 -0.02 -6.93 2.01
N GLU A 33 1.15 -7.28 2.56
CA GLU A 33 2.33 -7.70 1.79
C GLU A 33 2.01 -8.94 0.94
N ALA A 34 1.42 -9.98 1.54
CA ALA A 34 1.06 -11.19 0.83
C ALA A 34 0.08 -10.91 -0.33
N MET A 35 -0.91 -10.02 -0.13
CA MET A 35 -1.83 -9.57 -1.16
C MET A 35 -1.09 -8.80 -2.27
N ALA A 36 -0.17 -7.90 -1.92
CA ALA A 36 0.62 -7.14 -2.87
C ALA A 36 1.52 -8.05 -3.71
N VAL A 37 2.23 -8.99 -3.08
CA VAL A 37 3.09 -9.98 -3.76
C VAL A 37 2.26 -10.88 -4.69
N ALA A 38 1.12 -11.39 -4.23
CA ALA A 38 0.20 -12.17 -5.06
C ALA A 38 -0.36 -11.34 -6.24
N ALA A 39 -0.47 -10.01 -6.09
CA ALA A 39 -0.84 -9.10 -7.17
C ALA A 39 0.33 -8.79 -8.14
N GLY A 40 1.56 -9.23 -7.84
CA GLY A 40 2.76 -9.09 -8.66
C GLY A 40 3.61 -7.87 -8.33
N PHE A 41 3.51 -7.33 -7.10
CA PHE A 41 4.41 -6.27 -6.61
C PHE A 41 5.65 -6.86 -5.93
N ASN A 42 6.72 -6.07 -5.87
CA ASN A 42 7.89 -6.40 -5.08
C ASN A 42 7.56 -6.32 -3.57
N PRO A 43 8.01 -7.27 -2.72
CA PRO A 43 7.80 -7.21 -1.26
C PRO A 43 8.35 -5.94 -0.61
N GLU A 44 9.41 -5.37 -1.15
CA GLU A 44 10.02 -4.10 -0.67
C GLU A 44 9.17 -2.87 -1.03
N GLY A 45 8.21 -3.00 -1.94
CA GLY A 45 7.38 -1.91 -2.44
C GLY A 45 7.77 -1.42 -3.83
N GLY A 46 7.17 -0.30 -4.24
CA GLY A 46 7.34 0.28 -5.56
C GLY A 46 6.34 -0.19 -6.60
N THR A 47 6.65 0.00 -7.87
CA THR A 47 5.83 -0.47 -8.99
C THR A 47 6.09 -1.95 -9.28
N LYS A 48 5.22 -2.58 -10.08
CA LYS A 48 5.42 -3.98 -10.53
C LYS A 48 6.70 -4.22 -11.33
N ASN A 49 7.31 -3.16 -11.85
CA ASN A 49 8.54 -3.23 -12.65
C ASN A 49 9.82 -3.17 -11.79
N TYR A 50 9.69 -2.99 -10.49
CA TYR A 50 10.85 -2.98 -9.60
C TYR A 50 11.28 -4.41 -9.27
N SER A 51 12.50 -4.76 -9.68
CA SER A 51 13.11 -6.08 -9.47
C SER A 51 14.35 -5.96 -8.58
N PHE A 52 14.20 -5.37 -7.39
CA PHE A 52 15.26 -5.39 -6.38
C PHE A 52 14.76 -6.08 -5.12
N SER A 53 15.64 -6.78 -4.43
CA SER A 53 15.36 -7.34 -3.11
C SER A 53 16.59 -7.13 -2.24
N THR A 54 16.38 -6.48 -1.08
CA THR A 54 17.42 -6.31 -0.07
C THR A 54 17.39 -7.41 0.99
N ARG A 55 16.30 -8.19 1.04
CA ARG A 55 16.09 -9.31 1.96
C ARG A 55 15.25 -10.42 1.32
N ASP A 56 15.63 -11.68 1.60
CA ASP A 56 14.88 -12.90 1.20
C ASP A 56 13.71 -13.23 2.15
N SER A 57 13.20 -12.27 2.93
CA SER A 57 12.19 -12.50 3.98
C SER A 57 10.80 -12.02 3.58
N HIS A 58 10.21 -12.60 2.57
CA HIS A 58 8.76 -12.42 2.32
C HIS A 58 7.97 -13.57 2.95
N SER A 59 6.76 -13.26 3.37
CA SER A 59 5.86 -14.24 3.96
C SER A 59 5.49 -15.33 2.93
N GLU A 60 5.57 -16.61 3.34
CA GLU A 60 5.09 -17.75 2.53
C GLU A 60 3.57 -17.68 2.29
N LEU A 61 2.85 -16.79 2.96
CA LEU A 61 1.40 -16.62 2.85
C LEU A 61 0.97 -16.31 1.42
N CYS A 62 1.78 -15.57 0.64
CA CYS A 62 1.45 -15.27 -0.75
C CYS A 62 1.30 -16.54 -1.61
N GLY A 63 2.04 -17.62 -1.31
CA GLY A 63 1.94 -18.90 -1.98
C GLY A 63 0.64 -19.66 -1.68
N ALA A 64 0.01 -19.37 -0.54
CA ALA A 64 -1.28 -19.95 -0.15
C ALA A 64 -2.49 -19.14 -0.63
N MET A 65 -2.27 -17.94 -1.20
CA MET A 65 -3.35 -17.03 -1.63
C MET A 65 -3.67 -17.21 -3.11
N ARG A 66 -4.97 -17.20 -3.42
CA ARG A 66 -5.48 -17.13 -4.79
C ARG A 66 -6.23 -15.83 -5.00
N LEU A 67 -5.69 -14.93 -5.83
CA LEU A 67 -6.38 -13.70 -6.23
C LEU A 67 -7.35 -13.96 -7.39
N ILE A 68 -8.62 -13.67 -7.14
CA ILE A 68 -9.65 -13.64 -8.17
C ILE A 68 -9.89 -12.18 -8.53
N ARG A 69 -9.48 -11.79 -9.73
CA ARG A 69 -9.59 -10.41 -10.22
C ARG A 69 -10.93 -10.21 -10.93
N GLY A 70 -11.50 -9.02 -10.79
CA GLY A 70 -12.65 -8.59 -11.58
C GLY A 70 -12.31 -8.46 -13.07
N TRP A 71 -13.31 -8.08 -13.86
CA TRP A 71 -13.17 -7.89 -15.32
C TRP A 71 -12.28 -6.68 -15.68
N GLN A 72 -12.26 -5.65 -14.86
CA GLN A 72 -11.33 -4.52 -15.00
C GLN A 72 -9.97 -4.88 -14.42
N ARG A 73 -8.94 -4.79 -15.25
CA ARG A 73 -7.55 -4.98 -14.79
C ARG A 73 -6.90 -3.63 -14.61
N PRO A 74 -6.36 -3.31 -13.42
CA PRO A 74 -5.61 -2.08 -13.22
C PRO A 74 -4.40 -2.05 -14.14
N GLY A 75 -4.28 -0.98 -14.91
CA GLY A 75 -3.13 -0.77 -15.81
C GLY A 75 -1.86 -0.34 -15.09
N TRP A 76 -2.00 0.19 -13.88
CA TRP A 76 -0.93 0.69 -13.02
C TRP A 76 -1.13 0.25 -11.58
N GLY A 77 -0.13 0.42 -10.76
CA GLY A 77 -0.25 0.22 -9.32
C GLY A 77 1.06 0.50 -8.59
N TYR A 78 0.93 0.73 -7.29
CA TYR A 78 2.05 1.03 -6.41
C TYR A 78 1.84 0.38 -5.04
N PHE A 79 2.92 -0.19 -4.50
CA PHE A 79 2.97 -0.67 -3.14
C PHE A 79 3.89 0.27 -2.34
N LEU A 80 3.33 0.98 -1.35
CA LEU A 80 4.03 1.93 -0.51
C LEU A 80 4.11 1.40 0.92
N ARG A 81 5.33 1.23 1.43
CA ARG A 81 5.62 0.82 2.80
C ARG A 81 6.44 1.89 3.48
N ALA A 82 6.02 2.32 4.68
CA ALA A 82 6.79 3.30 5.44
C ALA A 82 8.19 2.79 5.80
N GLU A 83 8.30 1.51 6.16
CA GLU A 83 9.59 0.88 6.51
C GLU A 83 10.59 0.81 5.34
N SER A 84 10.11 0.52 4.13
CA SER A 84 10.97 0.37 2.94
C SER A 84 11.06 1.65 2.11
N PHE A 85 10.40 2.72 2.53
CA PHE A 85 10.31 3.95 1.76
C PHE A 85 11.68 4.49 1.31
N TYR A 86 12.69 4.46 2.19
CA TYR A 86 14.03 4.93 1.85
C TYR A 86 14.71 4.10 0.77
N ASN A 87 14.50 2.79 0.78
CA ASN A 87 15.06 1.89 -0.24
C ASN A 87 14.42 2.20 -1.59
N VAL A 88 13.09 2.37 -1.61
CA VAL A 88 12.34 2.71 -2.81
C VAL A 88 12.74 4.08 -3.34
N ALA A 89 12.79 5.11 -2.47
CA ALA A 89 13.19 6.46 -2.85
C ALA A 89 14.63 6.50 -3.43
N THR A 90 15.56 5.75 -2.84
CA THR A 90 16.93 5.63 -3.35
C THR A 90 16.97 4.98 -4.73
N GLN A 91 16.19 3.92 -4.95
CA GLN A 91 16.09 3.26 -6.25
C GLN A 91 15.45 4.16 -7.31
N GLU A 92 14.41 4.91 -6.95
CA GLU A 92 13.79 5.88 -7.86
C GLU A 92 14.77 6.97 -8.29
N GLU A 93 15.59 7.47 -7.37
CA GLU A 93 16.64 8.45 -7.73
C GLU A 93 17.75 7.85 -8.60
N LEU A 94 18.15 6.59 -8.37
CA LEU A 94 19.09 5.91 -9.25
C LEU A 94 18.51 5.77 -10.67
N TYR A 95 17.25 5.38 -10.81
CA TYR A 95 16.57 5.31 -12.10
C TYR A 95 16.42 6.69 -12.76
N ALA A 96 16.23 7.75 -11.96
CA ALA A 96 16.21 9.11 -12.46
C ALA A 96 17.57 9.56 -13.01
N ARG A 97 18.66 9.22 -12.33
CA ARG A 97 20.02 9.49 -12.81
C ARG A 97 20.34 8.74 -14.12
N GLU A 98 19.76 7.57 -14.30
CA GLU A 98 19.87 6.79 -15.54
C GLU A 98 18.91 7.27 -16.64
N GLY A 99 18.12 8.31 -16.40
CA GLY A 99 17.16 8.87 -17.35
C GLY A 99 15.90 8.03 -17.57
N ARG A 100 15.64 7.07 -16.70
CA ARG A 100 14.48 6.15 -16.80
C ARG A 100 13.20 6.74 -16.21
N VAL A 101 13.32 7.64 -15.23
CA VAL A 101 12.21 8.34 -14.57
C VAL A 101 12.62 9.79 -14.25
N PRO A 102 11.69 10.75 -14.11
CA PRO A 102 12.01 12.11 -13.66
C PRO A 102 12.52 12.10 -12.22
N SER A 103 13.54 12.92 -11.91
CA SER A 103 14.03 13.08 -10.54
C SER A 103 13.01 13.84 -9.68
N ALA A 104 12.69 13.32 -8.51
CA ALA A 104 11.77 13.95 -7.54
C ALA A 104 12.50 14.78 -6.47
N GLY A 105 13.85 14.73 -6.41
CA GLY A 105 14.66 15.46 -5.41
C GLY A 105 14.34 15.07 -3.97
N LEU A 106 14.14 13.79 -3.71
CA LEU A 106 13.57 13.28 -2.46
C LEU A 106 14.47 13.48 -1.24
N HIS A 107 15.80 13.47 -1.43
CA HIS A 107 16.77 13.63 -0.33
C HIS A 107 16.94 15.07 0.17
N GLU A 108 16.45 16.06 -0.58
CA GLU A 108 16.51 17.48 -0.20
C GLU A 108 15.32 17.95 0.64
N ARG A 109 14.32 17.07 0.84
CA ARG A 109 13.05 17.37 1.52
C ARG A 109 12.97 16.71 2.89
N SER A 110 12.04 17.18 3.74
CA SER A 110 11.72 16.47 4.98
C SER A 110 11.10 15.10 4.66
N HIS A 111 11.27 14.11 5.57
CA HIS A 111 10.76 12.74 5.43
C HIS A 111 9.28 12.70 5.00
N GLY A 112 8.43 13.45 5.68
CA GLY A 112 7.00 13.49 5.36
C GLY A 112 6.66 14.19 4.04
N GLU A 113 7.51 15.14 3.58
CA GLU A 113 7.35 15.77 2.26
C GLU A 113 7.75 14.82 1.16
N SER A 114 8.85 14.12 1.33
CA SER A 114 9.31 13.13 0.36
C SER A 114 8.31 12.00 0.22
N PHE A 115 7.79 11.47 1.35
CA PHE A 115 6.78 10.41 1.34
C PHE A 115 5.51 10.82 0.60
N LEU A 116 4.94 12.00 0.93
CA LEU A 116 3.74 12.49 0.27
C LEU A 116 3.99 12.78 -1.22
N THR A 117 5.16 13.33 -1.57
CA THR A 117 5.54 13.58 -2.97
C THR A 117 5.60 12.28 -3.77
N VAL A 118 6.21 11.22 -3.25
CA VAL A 118 6.24 9.90 -3.91
C VAL A 118 4.84 9.33 -4.03
N ALA A 119 4.04 9.36 -2.95
CA ALA A 119 2.66 8.90 -3.01
C ALA A 119 1.89 9.63 -4.13
N GLN A 120 1.93 10.96 -4.15
CA GLN A 120 1.23 11.78 -5.16
C GLN A 120 1.74 11.56 -6.59
N SER A 121 3.05 11.36 -6.79
CA SER A 121 3.63 11.11 -8.13
C SER A 121 3.18 9.79 -8.75
N HIS A 122 2.78 8.82 -7.91
CA HIS A 122 2.32 7.51 -8.34
C HIS A 122 0.80 7.34 -8.34
N LEU A 123 0.04 8.29 -7.78
CA LEU A 123 -1.42 8.24 -7.79
C LEU A 123 -1.97 8.52 -9.19
N ARG A 124 -2.75 7.57 -9.71
CA ARG A 124 -3.35 7.60 -11.05
C ARG A 124 -4.73 6.95 -11.02
N PRO A 125 -5.63 7.35 -11.91
CA PRO A 125 -6.91 6.66 -12.10
C PRO A 125 -6.76 5.18 -12.47
N GLN A 126 -7.79 4.40 -12.19
CA GLN A 126 -7.92 2.99 -12.61
C GLN A 126 -6.72 2.12 -12.21
N SER A 127 -6.22 2.31 -11.01
CA SER A 127 -4.99 1.72 -10.50
C SER A 127 -5.22 0.93 -9.21
N LEU A 128 -4.21 0.13 -8.82
CA LEU A 128 -4.24 -0.70 -7.61
C LEU A 128 -3.14 -0.27 -6.64
N TYR A 129 -3.52 0.04 -5.41
CA TYR A 129 -2.62 0.54 -4.37
C TYR A 129 -2.66 -0.32 -3.13
N PHE A 130 -1.46 -0.54 -2.57
CA PHE A 130 -1.25 -1.10 -1.26
C PHE A 130 -0.45 -0.09 -0.44
N LEU A 131 -0.97 0.35 0.70
CA LEU A 131 -0.32 1.34 1.57
C LEU A 131 -0.17 0.74 2.96
N ASP A 132 1.07 0.60 3.43
CA ASP A 132 1.40 0.04 4.73
C ASP A 132 1.84 1.16 5.67
N GLU A 133 0.99 1.48 6.64
CA GLU A 133 1.17 2.53 7.65
C GLU A 133 1.64 3.89 7.08
N PRO A 134 0.95 4.44 6.07
CA PRO A 134 1.39 5.68 5.43
C PRO A 134 1.43 6.86 6.39
N GLU A 135 0.70 6.81 7.50
CA GLU A 135 0.71 7.82 8.56
C GLU A 135 2.05 7.92 9.30
N ALA A 136 2.85 6.87 9.37
CA ALA A 136 4.09 6.85 10.14
C ALA A 136 5.08 7.96 9.73
N ALA A 137 5.05 8.36 8.46
CA ALA A 137 5.87 9.43 7.92
C ALA A 137 5.13 10.79 7.82
N LEU A 138 3.83 10.87 8.16
CA LEU A 138 2.99 12.02 7.85
C LEU A 138 2.47 12.75 9.09
N SER A 139 2.60 14.08 9.11
CA SER A 139 1.86 14.91 10.05
C SER A 139 0.34 14.80 9.83
N PRO A 140 -0.51 15.11 10.84
CA PRO A 140 -1.97 15.08 10.69
C PRO A 140 -2.48 15.84 9.46
N GLN A 141 -1.91 17.02 9.19
CA GLN A 141 -2.27 17.83 8.02
C GLN A 141 -1.96 17.09 6.70
N ARG A 142 -0.84 16.40 6.63
CA ARG A 142 -0.44 15.63 5.45
C ARG A 142 -1.25 14.34 5.28
N GLN A 143 -1.70 13.74 6.39
CA GLN A 143 -2.64 12.62 6.34
C GLN A 143 -3.99 13.03 5.74
N LEU A 144 -4.50 14.24 6.07
CA LEU A 144 -5.69 14.78 5.42
C LEU A 144 -5.49 15.03 3.91
N THR A 145 -4.30 15.52 3.52
CA THR A 145 -3.97 15.67 2.09
C THR A 145 -3.98 14.32 1.38
N LEU A 146 -3.30 13.31 1.95
CA LEU A 146 -3.29 11.96 1.41
C LEU A 146 -4.70 11.36 1.30
N LEU A 147 -5.55 11.59 2.32
CA LEU A 147 -6.94 11.13 2.31
C LEU A 147 -7.72 11.71 1.13
N LEU A 148 -7.55 13.01 0.85
CA LEU A 148 -8.20 13.67 -0.29
C LEU A 148 -7.69 13.11 -1.63
N ASP A 149 -6.39 12.87 -1.74
CA ASP A 149 -5.78 12.29 -2.94
C ASP A 149 -6.31 10.87 -3.20
N ILE A 150 -6.38 10.03 -2.14
CA ILE A 150 -6.98 8.69 -2.20
C ILE A 150 -8.45 8.77 -2.63
N HIS A 151 -9.22 9.70 -2.05
CA HIS A 151 -10.63 9.88 -2.37
C HIS A 151 -10.83 10.22 -3.85
N SER A 152 -10.03 11.13 -4.39
CA SER A 152 -10.09 11.52 -5.81
C SER A 152 -9.78 10.34 -6.72
N CYS A 153 -8.68 9.60 -6.45
CA CYS A 153 -8.30 8.44 -7.25
C CYS A 153 -9.32 7.28 -7.14
N ALA A 154 -9.90 7.06 -5.96
CA ALA A 154 -10.94 6.05 -5.76
C ALA A 154 -12.21 6.37 -6.55
N ALA A 155 -12.61 7.65 -6.60
CA ALA A 155 -13.73 8.12 -7.43
C ALA A 155 -13.48 7.91 -8.94
N GLU A 156 -12.21 7.89 -9.36
CA GLU A 156 -11.78 7.63 -10.74
C GLU A 156 -11.47 6.13 -11.03
N GLY A 157 -11.96 5.23 -10.17
CA GLY A 157 -11.92 3.79 -10.40
C GLY A 157 -10.66 3.08 -9.88
N SER A 158 -9.87 3.71 -9.03
CA SER A 158 -8.75 3.05 -8.36
C SER A 158 -9.21 2.27 -7.14
N GLN A 159 -8.45 1.22 -6.79
CA GLN A 159 -8.67 0.40 -5.60
C GLN A 159 -7.49 0.53 -4.64
N PHE A 160 -7.82 0.70 -3.36
CA PHE A 160 -6.86 0.87 -2.28
C PHE A 160 -7.04 -0.18 -1.20
N PHE A 161 -5.93 -0.76 -0.77
CA PHE A 161 -5.80 -1.58 0.43
C PHE A 161 -4.82 -0.89 1.37
N ILE A 162 -5.26 -0.51 2.55
CA ILE A 162 -4.47 0.34 3.46
C ILE A 162 -4.45 -0.28 4.85
N VAL A 163 -3.27 -0.56 5.37
CA VAL A 163 -3.05 -0.84 6.78
C VAL A 163 -2.80 0.49 7.49
N THR A 164 -3.55 0.77 8.54
CA THR A 164 -3.41 2.03 9.27
C THR A 164 -3.85 1.93 10.74
N HIS A 165 -3.19 2.70 11.58
CA HIS A 165 -3.60 3.00 12.96
C HIS A 165 -4.11 4.44 13.11
N SER A 166 -4.06 5.23 12.04
CA SER A 166 -4.48 6.63 12.08
C SER A 166 -6.00 6.77 12.17
N PRO A 167 -6.53 7.44 13.20
CA PRO A 167 -7.96 7.75 13.25
C PRO A 167 -8.41 8.67 12.12
N ILE A 168 -7.48 9.45 11.52
CA ILE A 168 -7.76 10.30 10.36
C ILE A 168 -8.05 9.42 9.13
N LEU A 169 -7.17 8.44 8.86
CA LEU A 169 -7.36 7.55 7.71
C LEU A 169 -8.51 6.58 7.93
N LEU A 170 -8.71 6.08 9.16
CA LEU A 170 -9.88 5.25 9.52
C LEU A 170 -11.21 5.99 9.36
N GLY A 171 -11.20 7.32 9.40
CA GLY A 171 -12.36 8.17 9.10
C GLY A 171 -12.69 8.32 7.62
N PHE A 172 -12.04 7.56 6.71
CA PHE A 172 -12.28 7.68 5.26
C PHE A 172 -13.74 7.40 4.89
N PRO A 173 -14.44 8.34 4.21
CA PRO A 173 -15.84 8.19 3.90
C PRO A 173 -16.11 7.03 2.94
N GLY A 174 -16.96 6.08 3.36
CA GLY A 174 -17.39 4.97 2.50
C GLY A 174 -16.37 3.84 2.34
N ALA A 175 -15.26 3.86 3.06
CA ALA A 175 -14.35 2.73 3.13
C ALA A 175 -14.99 1.51 3.80
N GLU A 176 -14.50 0.33 3.47
CA GLU A 176 -14.70 -0.89 4.23
C GLU A 176 -13.57 -1.02 5.26
N ILE A 177 -13.91 -1.26 6.53
CA ILE A 177 -12.92 -1.46 7.58
C ILE A 177 -12.97 -2.92 8.01
N LEU A 178 -11.84 -3.60 7.90
CA LEU A 178 -11.65 -4.97 8.35
C LEU A 178 -10.72 -4.97 9.57
N SER A 179 -11.23 -5.45 10.71
CA SER A 179 -10.43 -5.57 11.92
C SER A 179 -9.81 -6.97 12.02
N LEU A 180 -8.51 -7.04 12.27
CA LEU A 180 -7.81 -8.30 12.53
C LEU A 180 -7.70 -8.61 14.03
N ASP A 181 -8.44 -7.89 14.87
CA ASP A 181 -8.47 -8.15 16.31
C ASP A 181 -9.27 -9.39 16.65
N GLY A 182 -8.83 -10.13 17.67
CA GLY A 182 -9.53 -11.31 18.16
C GLY A 182 -9.47 -12.54 17.25
N GLY A 183 -8.62 -12.54 16.21
CA GLY A 183 -8.45 -13.69 15.32
C GLY A 183 -9.63 -13.96 14.38
N GLN A 184 -10.45 -12.94 14.13
CA GLN A 184 -11.56 -12.97 13.15
C GLN A 184 -11.49 -11.69 12.29
N LEU A 185 -11.86 -11.78 11.03
CA LEU A 185 -12.02 -10.68 10.06
C LEU A 185 -13.51 -10.37 9.90
#